data_2a0c5d1a5b8a5302d241202f9ad2d6d7
#
_entry.id   2a0c5d1a5b8a5302d241202f9ad2d6d7
#
_cell.length_a   1.000
_cell.length_b   1.000
_cell.length_c   1.000
_cell.angle_alpha   90.00
_cell.angle_beta   90.00
_cell.angle_gamma   90.00
#
_symmetry.space_group_name_H-M   'P 1'
#
loop_
_entity.id
_entity.type
_entity.pdbx_description
1 polymer ?
#
loop_
_entity_poly.entity_id
_entity_poly.type
_entity_poly.pdbx_seq_one_letter_code
_entity_poly.pdbx_strand_id
1 'polypeptide(L)'
;MESCAQKKAYKAKDYKSDLKPIWCPGCGDYTVLNSITRALAELALPPEGVAVVSGIGCSSRIPAYTSVYGFHGVHGRALPVATGLKLARPDLTVLVTGGDGDGFSIGGNHFLHACRRNVDLTYIVMDNQVYGMTKGQASPTTAPDWEGSKLTPEGTGINPFQPLVVGLASGANFIARVSASDPINMAQIIVEAIRHPGFSLVQVLSPCVTFRPEQAEWRDIVRTAVVDYTDDAARAARRLMTDDGFNVGKVLFKGSRPPFRPEFENSNGSIAELEARFAL
;
A
#
# COMPACT_ATOMS: atom_id res chain seq x y z
N MET A 1 -39.85 2.85 12.60
CA MET A 1 -39.07 4.09 12.69
C MET A 1 -37.66 3.68 13.09
N GLU A 2 -36.81 3.42 12.09
CA GLU A 2 -35.39 3.17 12.33
C GLU A 2 -34.74 4.48 12.71
N SER A 3 -34.15 4.53 13.90
CA SER A 3 -33.40 5.68 14.36
C SER A 3 -32.19 5.84 13.41
N CYS A 4 -32.18 6.96 12.72
CA CYS A 4 -30.99 7.38 11.96
C CYS A 4 -29.87 7.64 12.97
N ALA A 5 -29.10 6.60 13.30
CA ALA A 5 -27.94 6.72 14.16
C ALA A 5 -26.99 7.71 13.47
N GLN A 6 -26.81 8.89 14.05
CA GLN A 6 -25.85 9.89 13.58
C GLN A 6 -24.47 9.20 13.50
N LYS A 7 -23.94 9.03 12.28
CA LYS A 7 -22.57 8.53 12.11
C LYS A 7 -21.64 9.45 12.87
N LYS A 8 -20.92 8.90 13.84
CA LYS A 8 -19.92 9.63 14.62
C LYS A 8 -18.87 10.21 13.65
N ALA A 9 -18.67 11.52 13.69
CA ALA A 9 -17.64 12.17 12.90
C ALA A 9 -16.29 11.97 13.58
N TYR A 10 -15.34 11.35 12.88
CA TYR A 10 -13.96 11.21 13.33
C TYR A 10 -13.08 12.28 12.67
N LYS A 11 -12.03 12.69 13.37
CA LYS A 11 -10.99 13.60 12.86
C LYS A 11 -9.70 12.83 12.63
N ALA A 12 -8.83 13.31 11.74
CA ALA A 12 -7.55 12.65 11.45
C ALA A 12 -6.70 12.37 12.71
N LYS A 13 -6.80 13.22 13.74
CA LYS A 13 -6.12 13.02 15.03
C LYS A 13 -6.58 11.79 15.80
N ASP A 14 -7.84 11.37 15.61
CA ASP A 14 -8.44 10.25 16.34
C ASP A 14 -7.86 8.89 15.85
N TYR A 15 -7.17 8.90 14.72
CA TYR A 15 -6.46 7.74 14.16
C TYR A 15 -4.95 7.76 14.43
N LYS A 16 -4.44 8.75 15.17
CA LYS A 16 -3.01 8.84 15.50
C LYS A 16 -2.77 8.32 16.90
N SER A 17 -1.73 7.49 17.05
CA SER A 17 -1.24 7.10 18.37
C SER A 17 -0.48 8.24 19.05
N ASP A 18 -0.17 8.08 20.35
CA ASP A 18 0.65 9.01 21.11
C ASP A 18 2.15 8.90 20.81
N LEU A 19 2.55 7.88 20.03
CA LEU A 19 3.95 7.69 19.66
C LEU A 19 4.37 8.70 18.59
N LYS A 20 5.47 9.41 18.87
CA LYS A 20 6.07 10.31 17.88
C LYS A 20 6.80 9.50 16.81
N PRO A 21 6.54 9.75 15.52
CA PRO A 21 7.31 9.14 14.45
C PRO A 21 8.81 9.51 14.56
N ILE A 22 9.66 8.51 14.35
CA ILE A 22 11.12 8.65 14.44
C ILE A 22 11.79 8.71 13.06
N TRP A 23 11.01 8.97 12.00
CA TRP A 23 11.56 9.16 10.66
C TRP A 23 12.47 10.38 10.59
N CYS A 24 13.36 10.40 9.60
CA CYS A 24 14.22 11.52 9.34
C CYS A 24 13.42 12.79 9.02
N PRO A 25 13.87 13.98 9.44
CA PRO A 25 13.25 15.24 9.03
C PRO A 25 13.16 15.36 7.51
N GLY A 26 11.98 15.64 6.98
CA GLY A 26 11.72 15.72 5.54
C GLY A 26 11.39 14.39 4.85
N CYS A 27 11.35 13.28 5.57
CA CYS A 27 10.93 11.99 5.02
C CYS A 27 9.48 12.03 4.54
N GLY A 28 9.23 11.48 3.34
CA GLY A 28 7.88 11.42 2.75
C GLY A 28 6.86 10.63 3.58
N ASP A 29 7.31 9.70 4.41
CA ASP A 29 6.45 8.84 5.22
C ASP A 29 5.57 9.63 6.22
N TYR A 30 6.01 10.81 6.67
CA TYR A 30 5.17 11.72 7.48
C TYR A 30 3.90 12.15 6.74
N THR A 31 4.07 12.46 5.46
CA THR A 31 2.94 12.88 4.60
C THR A 31 2.00 11.72 4.36
N VAL A 32 2.53 10.52 4.15
CA VAL A 32 1.72 9.30 3.96
C VAL A 32 0.89 9.00 5.19
N LEU A 33 1.47 9.03 6.40
CA LEU A 33 0.74 8.86 7.65
C LEU A 33 -0.41 9.87 7.78
N ASN A 34 -0.14 11.14 7.48
CA ASN A 34 -1.15 12.20 7.53
C ASN A 34 -2.27 11.96 6.50
N SER A 35 -1.95 11.50 5.31
CA SER A 35 -2.93 11.22 4.25
C SER A 35 -3.78 10.00 4.57
N ILE A 36 -3.21 8.94 5.13
CA ILE A 36 -3.96 7.77 5.61
C ILE A 36 -4.97 8.20 6.68
N THR A 37 -4.52 8.93 7.71
CA THR A 37 -5.42 9.34 8.81
C THR A 37 -6.52 10.30 8.34
N ARG A 38 -6.26 11.15 7.34
CA ARG A 38 -7.27 12.01 6.69
C ARG A 38 -8.28 11.17 5.90
N ALA A 39 -7.81 10.20 5.13
CA ALA A 39 -8.69 9.31 4.36
C ALA A 39 -9.63 8.51 5.26
N LEU A 40 -9.12 7.97 6.37
CA LEU A 40 -9.94 7.26 7.35
C LEU A 40 -11.01 8.18 8.00
N ALA A 41 -10.65 9.44 8.29
CA ALA A 41 -11.56 10.44 8.83
C ALA A 41 -12.66 10.81 7.82
N GLU A 42 -12.31 11.00 6.55
CA GLU A 42 -13.26 11.30 5.48
C GLU A 42 -14.26 10.16 5.26
N LEU A 43 -13.79 8.92 5.39
CA LEU A 43 -14.62 7.72 5.31
C LEU A 43 -15.47 7.50 6.56
N ALA A 44 -15.23 8.27 7.63
CA ALA A 44 -15.87 8.12 8.95
C ALA A 44 -15.83 6.66 9.47
N LEU A 45 -14.72 5.96 9.24
CA LEU A 45 -14.53 4.57 9.66
C LEU A 45 -14.24 4.55 11.17
N PRO A 46 -14.93 3.72 11.97
CA PRO A 46 -14.59 3.58 13.38
C PRO A 46 -13.19 2.98 13.52
N PRO A 47 -12.32 3.48 14.41
CA PRO A 47 -10.94 2.95 14.57
C PRO A 47 -10.91 1.44 14.81
N GLU A 48 -11.89 0.88 15.51
CA GLU A 48 -12.07 -0.55 15.75
C GLU A 48 -12.52 -1.35 14.51
N GLY A 49 -12.90 -0.66 13.44
CA GLY A 49 -13.24 -1.25 12.14
C GLY A 49 -12.08 -1.24 11.14
N VAL A 50 -10.89 -0.77 11.55
CA VAL A 50 -9.73 -0.62 10.67
C VAL A 50 -8.54 -1.40 11.20
N ALA A 51 -7.81 -2.05 10.31
CA ALA A 51 -6.53 -2.68 10.62
C ALA A 51 -5.45 -2.23 9.63
N VAL A 52 -4.25 -1.93 10.14
CA VAL A 52 -3.06 -1.62 9.34
C VAL A 52 -2.03 -2.72 9.55
N VAL A 53 -1.67 -3.40 8.48
CA VAL A 53 -0.67 -4.47 8.47
C VAL A 53 0.56 -4.01 7.72
N SER A 54 1.75 -4.27 8.28
CA SER A 54 3.01 -3.86 7.63
C SER A 54 4.06 -4.96 7.67
N GLY A 55 5.06 -4.84 6.80
CA GLY A 55 6.27 -5.65 6.80
C GLY A 55 7.40 -5.00 7.60
N ILE A 56 8.57 -4.77 6.97
CA ILE A 56 9.76 -4.18 7.60
C ILE A 56 10.25 -2.98 6.76
N GLY A 57 10.81 -1.99 7.44
CA GLY A 57 11.37 -0.77 6.88
C GLY A 57 10.78 0.49 7.51
N CYS A 58 11.22 1.66 7.06
CA CYS A 58 10.72 2.94 7.56
C CYS A 58 9.20 3.07 7.40
N SER A 59 8.71 2.78 6.20
CA SER A 59 7.29 2.74 5.84
C SER A 59 6.46 1.80 6.70
N SER A 60 7.05 0.70 7.14
CA SER A 60 6.37 -0.34 7.90
C SER A 60 6.12 0.02 9.36
N ARG A 61 6.55 1.19 9.81
CA ARG A 61 6.29 1.70 11.17
C ARG A 61 4.91 2.35 11.32
N ILE A 62 4.16 2.54 10.22
CA ILE A 62 2.82 3.15 10.23
C ILE A 62 1.89 2.53 11.28
N PRO A 63 1.79 1.20 11.48
CA PRO A 63 0.91 0.63 12.50
C PRO A 63 1.19 1.16 13.92
N ALA A 64 2.44 1.43 14.26
CA ALA A 64 2.81 1.96 15.58
C ALA A 64 2.36 3.43 15.77
N TYR A 65 2.15 4.17 14.68
CA TYR A 65 1.77 5.59 14.72
C TYR A 65 0.28 5.83 14.51
N THR A 66 -0.50 4.76 14.42
CA THR A 66 -1.96 4.81 14.30
C THR A 66 -2.62 4.18 15.52
N SER A 67 -3.83 4.66 15.89
CA SER A 67 -4.67 4.14 16.97
C SER A 67 -5.79 3.24 16.43
N VAL A 68 -5.50 2.46 15.39
CA VAL A 68 -6.34 1.38 14.85
C VAL A 68 -5.68 0.05 15.17
N TYR A 69 -6.30 -1.09 14.82
CA TYR A 69 -5.59 -2.37 14.93
C TYR A 69 -4.33 -2.35 14.08
N GLY A 70 -3.20 -2.65 14.71
CA GLY A 70 -1.89 -2.61 14.07
C GLY A 70 -1.17 -3.95 14.14
N PHE A 71 -0.57 -4.38 13.03
CA PHE A 71 0.32 -5.53 12.98
C PHE A 71 1.58 -5.19 12.20
N HIS A 72 2.71 -5.10 12.91
CA HIS A 72 4.04 -4.93 12.33
C HIS A 72 4.70 -6.30 12.24
N GLY A 73 4.80 -6.81 11.03
CA GLY A 73 5.15 -8.21 10.77
C GLY A 73 6.61 -8.43 10.40
N VAL A 74 6.83 -9.45 9.58
CA VAL A 74 8.13 -9.90 9.08
C VAL A 74 8.35 -9.34 7.67
N HIS A 75 9.61 -9.16 7.28
CA HIS A 75 10.02 -8.60 5.99
C HIS A 75 9.36 -9.33 4.81
N GLY A 76 8.64 -8.55 3.99
CA GLY A 76 7.92 -9.03 2.81
C GLY A 76 6.69 -9.91 3.09
N ARG A 77 6.17 -9.93 4.33
CA ARG A 77 5.03 -10.79 4.72
C ARG A 77 3.76 -10.02 5.07
N ALA A 78 3.72 -8.71 4.84
CA ALA A 78 2.53 -7.90 5.12
C ALA A 78 1.29 -8.40 4.36
N LEU A 79 1.41 -8.66 3.07
CA LEU A 79 0.29 -9.07 2.22
C LEU A 79 -0.32 -10.43 2.58
N PRO A 80 0.44 -11.52 2.83
CA PRO A 80 -0.18 -12.78 3.25
C PRO A 80 -0.83 -12.68 4.63
N VAL A 81 -0.26 -11.92 5.57
CA VAL A 81 -0.87 -11.69 6.89
C VAL A 81 -2.18 -10.90 6.74
N ALA A 82 -2.17 -9.81 5.97
CA ALA A 82 -3.37 -9.01 5.68
C ALA A 82 -4.45 -9.81 4.94
N THR A 83 -4.04 -10.68 4.01
CA THR A 83 -4.95 -11.59 3.31
C THR A 83 -5.65 -12.50 4.30
N GLY A 84 -4.90 -13.16 5.19
CA GLY A 84 -5.49 -14.02 6.23
C GLY A 84 -6.42 -13.25 7.16
N LEU A 85 -6.03 -12.06 7.60
CA LEU A 85 -6.86 -11.20 8.43
C LEU A 85 -8.18 -10.83 7.73
N LYS A 86 -8.13 -10.37 6.48
CA LYS A 86 -9.34 -9.98 5.73
C LYS A 86 -10.28 -11.15 5.47
N LEU A 87 -9.74 -12.35 5.23
CA LEU A 87 -10.55 -13.54 5.05
C LEU A 87 -11.20 -13.98 6.36
N ALA A 88 -10.51 -13.87 7.48
CA ALA A 88 -11.04 -14.19 8.81
C ALA A 88 -12.00 -13.12 9.36
N ARG A 89 -11.79 -11.85 9.00
CA ARG A 89 -12.57 -10.69 9.45
C ARG A 89 -12.94 -9.82 8.24
N PRO A 90 -13.91 -10.27 7.43
CA PRO A 90 -14.35 -9.57 6.22
C PRO A 90 -14.99 -8.20 6.49
N ASP A 91 -15.42 -7.95 7.71
CA ASP A 91 -15.97 -6.70 8.22
C ASP A 91 -14.92 -5.58 8.37
N LEU A 92 -13.64 -5.93 8.57
CA LEU A 92 -12.59 -4.94 8.75
C LEU A 92 -12.18 -4.28 7.42
N THR A 93 -11.93 -2.99 7.48
CA THR A 93 -11.14 -2.29 6.44
C THR A 93 -9.67 -2.58 6.70
N VAL A 94 -9.01 -3.28 5.80
CA VAL A 94 -7.61 -3.69 5.96
C VAL A 94 -6.72 -2.91 5.01
N LEU A 95 -5.83 -2.10 5.59
CA LEU A 95 -4.77 -1.40 4.89
C LEU A 95 -3.45 -2.16 5.05
N VAL A 96 -2.66 -2.20 4.00
CA VAL A 96 -1.31 -2.74 4.04
C VAL A 96 -0.34 -1.61 3.73
N THR A 97 0.69 -1.43 4.54
CA THR A 97 1.73 -0.42 4.32
C THR A 97 3.10 -1.09 4.23
N GLY A 98 3.89 -0.69 3.27
CA GLY A 98 5.23 -1.23 3.06
C GLY A 98 6.06 -0.34 2.17
N GLY A 99 7.37 -0.61 2.09
CA GLY A 99 8.27 0.02 1.13
C GLY A 99 8.44 -0.85 -0.12
N ASP A 100 9.00 -0.27 -1.14
CA ASP A 100 9.38 -0.95 -2.39
C ASP A 100 10.31 -2.14 -2.13
N GLY A 101 11.32 -1.99 -1.28
CA GLY A 101 12.22 -3.07 -0.89
C GLY A 101 11.53 -4.20 -0.13
N ASP A 102 10.57 -3.88 0.73
CA ASP A 102 9.79 -4.87 1.47
C ASP A 102 8.82 -5.63 0.55
N GLY A 103 8.06 -4.89 -0.24
CA GLY A 103 6.98 -5.44 -1.05
C GLY A 103 7.40 -6.10 -2.34
N PHE A 104 8.46 -5.62 -2.98
CA PHE A 104 8.83 -6.03 -4.35
C PHE A 104 10.13 -6.85 -4.44
N SER A 105 10.89 -6.96 -3.35
CA SER A 105 12.00 -7.89 -3.23
C SER A 105 11.50 -9.22 -2.65
N ILE A 106 11.80 -9.50 -1.37
CA ILE A 106 11.40 -10.73 -0.70
C ILE A 106 9.86 -10.91 -0.65
N GLY A 107 9.11 -9.81 -0.69
CA GLY A 107 7.64 -9.80 -0.76
C GLY A 107 7.05 -10.01 -2.16
N GLY A 108 7.86 -9.98 -3.22
CA GLY A 108 7.40 -9.96 -4.61
C GLY A 108 6.41 -11.06 -4.98
N ASN A 109 6.68 -12.30 -4.58
CA ASN A 109 5.76 -13.41 -4.82
C ASN A 109 4.40 -13.21 -4.12
N HIS A 110 4.40 -12.70 -2.90
CA HIS A 110 3.16 -12.40 -2.16
C HIS A 110 2.39 -11.26 -2.82
N PHE A 111 3.09 -10.27 -3.37
CA PHE A 111 2.49 -9.18 -4.13
C PHE A 111 1.74 -9.70 -5.37
N LEU A 112 2.38 -10.52 -6.19
CA LEU A 112 1.75 -11.14 -7.37
C LEU A 112 0.48 -11.89 -6.99
N HIS A 113 0.56 -12.72 -5.94
CA HIS A 113 -0.57 -13.53 -5.52
C HIS A 113 -1.68 -12.74 -4.82
N ALA A 114 -1.39 -11.62 -4.16
CA ALA A 114 -2.40 -10.71 -3.62
C ALA A 114 -3.21 -10.06 -4.77
N CYS A 115 -2.52 -9.53 -5.80
CA CYS A 115 -3.16 -9.01 -7.01
C CYS A 115 -4.06 -10.07 -7.66
N ARG A 116 -3.53 -11.29 -7.87
CA ARG A 116 -4.25 -12.39 -8.52
C ARG A 116 -5.48 -12.82 -7.76
N ARG A 117 -5.41 -12.92 -6.42
CA ARG A 117 -6.54 -13.31 -5.57
C ARG A 117 -7.62 -12.24 -5.50
N ASN A 118 -7.25 -10.97 -5.69
CA ASN A 118 -8.18 -9.84 -5.62
C ASN A 118 -8.97 -9.78 -4.29
N VAL A 119 -8.31 -10.10 -3.17
CA VAL A 119 -8.90 -9.90 -1.84
C VAL A 119 -9.05 -8.41 -1.59
N ASP A 120 -10.13 -8.02 -0.93
CA ASP A 120 -10.47 -6.62 -0.65
C ASP A 120 -9.50 -5.98 0.35
N LEU A 121 -8.37 -5.51 -0.17
CA LEU A 121 -7.23 -4.93 0.55
C LEU A 121 -6.75 -3.67 -0.16
N THR A 122 -6.34 -2.67 0.60
CA THR A 122 -5.65 -1.50 0.04
C THR A 122 -4.16 -1.55 0.41
N TYR A 123 -3.29 -1.74 -0.58
CA TYR A 123 -1.84 -1.75 -0.42
C TYR A 123 -1.23 -0.41 -0.81
N ILE A 124 -0.68 0.30 0.17
CA ILE A 124 -0.02 1.59 0.03
C ILE A 124 1.49 1.35 0.13
N VAL A 125 2.19 1.52 -0.99
CA VAL A 125 3.63 1.30 -1.07
C VAL A 125 4.35 2.63 -1.12
N MET A 126 5.17 2.89 -0.11
CA MET A 126 6.07 4.04 -0.06
C MET A 126 7.34 3.71 -0.83
N ASP A 127 7.37 4.15 -2.08
CA ASP A 127 8.46 3.89 -3.01
C ASP A 127 9.48 5.05 -2.93
N ASN A 128 10.62 4.77 -2.33
CA ASN A 128 11.74 5.68 -2.22
C ASN A 128 12.99 5.18 -2.97
N GLN A 129 12.88 4.08 -3.67
CA GLN A 129 13.93 3.48 -4.49
C GLN A 129 15.23 3.22 -3.71
N VAL A 130 15.12 2.90 -2.40
CA VAL A 130 16.29 2.59 -1.56
C VAL A 130 15.89 1.84 -0.30
N TYR A 131 16.74 0.94 0.19
CA TYR A 131 16.62 0.40 1.55
C TYR A 131 17.16 1.44 2.55
N GLY A 132 16.28 2.33 3.02
CA GLY A 132 16.67 3.42 3.92
C GLY A 132 17.07 2.93 5.32
N MET A 133 16.33 1.98 5.91
CA MET A 133 16.58 1.50 7.28
C MET A 133 17.95 0.80 7.40
N THR A 134 18.40 0.13 6.38
CA THR A 134 19.70 -0.58 6.33
C THR A 134 20.84 0.28 5.76
N LYS A 135 20.61 1.59 5.62
CA LYS A 135 21.60 2.63 5.28
C LYS A 135 21.98 2.71 3.80
N GLY A 136 21.01 2.57 2.88
CA GLY A 136 21.16 3.07 1.52
C GLY A 136 21.60 2.02 0.49
N GLN A 137 21.15 0.77 0.62
CA GLN A 137 21.29 -0.20 -0.46
C GLN A 137 20.27 0.06 -1.58
N ALA A 138 20.63 -0.30 -2.80
CA ALA A 138 19.70 -0.29 -3.92
C ALA A 138 18.53 -1.24 -3.65
N SER A 139 17.31 -0.78 -3.88
CA SER A 139 16.06 -1.55 -3.80
C SER A 139 15.61 -2.02 -5.19
N PRO A 140 14.57 -2.84 -5.32
CA PRO A 140 14.11 -3.31 -6.63
C PRO A 140 13.71 -2.20 -7.61
N THR A 141 13.28 -1.04 -7.12
CA THR A 141 12.84 0.08 -7.95
C THR A 141 13.94 1.11 -8.22
N THR A 142 15.16 0.89 -7.70
CA THR A 142 16.31 1.77 -7.92
C THR A 142 16.71 1.82 -9.39
N ALA A 143 17.03 3.00 -9.91
CA ALA A 143 17.56 3.18 -11.25
C ALA A 143 18.89 2.42 -11.42
N PRO A 144 19.16 1.84 -12.60
CA PRO A 144 20.31 0.95 -12.82
C PRO A 144 21.66 1.66 -12.69
N ASP A 145 21.67 2.96 -12.94
CA ASP A 145 22.84 3.85 -12.93
C ASP A 145 22.97 4.66 -11.62
N TRP A 146 22.16 4.37 -10.60
CA TRP A 146 22.28 5.08 -9.33
C TRP A 146 23.51 4.65 -8.53
N GLU A 147 24.46 5.57 -8.36
CA GLU A 147 25.79 5.35 -7.76
C GLU A 147 25.81 5.66 -6.23
N GLY A 148 24.68 6.02 -5.65
CA GLY A 148 24.62 6.43 -4.23
C GLY A 148 24.78 5.31 -3.20
N SER A 149 24.78 4.05 -3.63
CA SER A 149 24.96 2.90 -2.75
C SER A 149 26.44 2.51 -2.62
N LYS A 150 26.92 2.37 -1.37
CA LYS A 150 28.27 1.87 -1.13
C LYS A 150 28.49 0.42 -1.57
N LEU A 151 27.42 -0.36 -1.72
CA LEU A 151 27.51 -1.76 -2.19
C LEU A 151 27.47 -1.89 -3.71
N THR A 152 26.97 -0.88 -4.39
CA THR A 152 26.91 -0.81 -5.86
C THR A 152 27.35 0.59 -6.31
N PRO A 153 28.63 0.93 -6.17
CA PRO A 153 29.12 2.29 -6.43
C PRO A 153 29.05 2.70 -7.91
N GLU A 154 28.91 1.74 -8.82
CA GLU A 154 28.75 1.97 -10.27
C GLU A 154 27.29 1.74 -10.72
N GLY A 155 26.35 1.78 -9.77
CA GLY A 155 24.97 1.36 -10.02
C GLY A 155 24.80 -0.15 -10.00
N THR A 156 23.56 -0.62 -10.15
CA THR A 156 23.26 -2.06 -10.18
C THR A 156 23.37 -2.66 -11.57
N GLY A 157 23.24 -1.85 -12.63
CA GLY A 157 23.11 -2.31 -14.01
C GLY A 157 21.82 -3.11 -14.29
N ILE A 158 20.92 -3.24 -13.29
CA ILE A 158 19.68 -4.03 -13.37
C ILE A 158 18.49 -3.12 -13.61
N ASN A 159 17.66 -3.46 -14.58
CA ASN A 159 16.42 -2.71 -14.84
C ASN A 159 15.51 -2.69 -13.60
N PRO A 160 14.92 -1.53 -13.25
CA PRO A 160 14.09 -1.41 -12.07
C PRO A 160 12.78 -2.20 -12.22
N PHE A 161 12.34 -2.77 -11.12
CA PHE A 161 11.02 -3.39 -11.03
C PHE A 161 9.93 -2.33 -11.26
N GLN A 162 8.96 -2.66 -12.09
CA GLN A 162 7.84 -1.77 -12.43
C GLN A 162 6.56 -2.21 -11.71
N PRO A 163 6.32 -1.75 -10.48
CA PRO A 163 5.29 -2.33 -9.62
C PRO A 163 3.87 -2.18 -10.18
N LEU A 164 3.55 -1.08 -10.85
CA LEU A 164 2.21 -0.86 -11.40
C LEU A 164 1.94 -1.72 -12.63
N VAL A 165 2.95 -1.93 -13.49
CA VAL A 165 2.85 -2.84 -14.65
C VAL A 165 2.66 -4.26 -14.18
N VAL A 166 3.49 -4.70 -13.23
CA VAL A 166 3.43 -6.05 -12.68
C VAL A 166 2.12 -6.28 -11.92
N GLY A 167 1.68 -5.29 -11.12
CA GLY A 167 0.40 -5.33 -10.42
C GLY A 167 -0.78 -5.48 -11.38
N LEU A 168 -0.80 -4.70 -12.47
CA LEU A 168 -1.82 -4.78 -13.50
C LEU A 168 -1.83 -6.15 -14.18
N ALA A 169 -0.66 -6.62 -14.63
CA ALA A 169 -0.53 -7.93 -15.29
C ALA A 169 -0.90 -9.09 -14.36
N SER A 170 -0.71 -8.92 -13.05
CA SER A 170 -1.11 -9.89 -12.03
C SER A 170 -2.58 -9.77 -11.60
N GLY A 171 -3.30 -8.78 -12.10
CA GLY A 171 -4.74 -8.60 -11.87
C GLY A 171 -5.11 -7.73 -10.69
N ALA A 172 -4.28 -6.75 -10.29
CA ALA A 172 -4.73 -5.70 -9.38
C ALA A 172 -5.94 -4.97 -9.96
N ASN A 173 -6.95 -4.73 -9.12
CA ASN A 173 -8.25 -4.22 -9.56
C ASN A 173 -8.32 -2.69 -9.52
N PHE A 174 -7.44 -2.06 -8.77
CA PHE A 174 -7.27 -0.61 -8.70
C PHE A 174 -5.78 -0.28 -8.70
N ILE A 175 -5.36 0.66 -9.53
CA ILE A 175 -3.96 1.10 -9.61
C ILE A 175 -3.91 2.61 -9.65
N ALA A 176 -3.13 3.19 -8.74
CA ALA A 176 -2.87 4.62 -8.70
C ALA A 176 -1.40 4.91 -8.34
N ARG A 177 -0.93 6.09 -8.76
CA ARG A 177 0.34 6.66 -8.32
C ARG A 177 0.11 8.06 -7.77
N VAL A 178 0.71 8.35 -6.62
CA VAL A 178 0.65 9.63 -5.94
C VAL A 178 2.03 10.07 -5.47
N SER A 179 2.18 11.33 -5.09
CA SER A 179 3.41 11.87 -4.53
C SER A 179 3.20 12.35 -3.10
N ALA A 180 4.22 12.18 -2.26
CA ALA A 180 4.25 12.76 -0.92
C ALA A 180 4.27 14.30 -0.92
N SER A 181 4.50 14.94 -2.07
CA SER A 181 4.40 16.39 -2.23
C SER A 181 2.95 16.91 -2.27
N ASP A 182 1.95 16.04 -2.52
CA ASP A 182 0.53 16.42 -2.57
C ASP A 182 -0.32 15.57 -1.60
N PRO A 183 -0.33 15.94 -0.31
CA PRO A 183 -1.04 15.19 0.73
C PRO A 183 -2.56 15.20 0.59
N ILE A 184 -3.12 16.23 -0.05
CA ILE A 184 -4.58 16.36 -0.20
C ILE A 184 -5.07 15.37 -1.24
N ASN A 185 -4.47 15.39 -2.42
CA ASN A 185 -4.82 14.46 -3.49
C ASN A 185 -4.49 13.01 -3.11
N MET A 186 -3.36 12.78 -2.40
CA MET A 186 -3.04 11.45 -1.88
C MET A 186 -4.14 10.91 -0.97
N ALA A 187 -4.67 11.74 -0.04
CA ALA A 187 -5.76 11.32 0.83
C ALA A 187 -7.02 10.94 0.02
N GLN A 188 -7.38 11.71 -1.00
CA GLN A 188 -8.51 11.42 -1.89
C GLN A 188 -8.33 10.10 -2.65
N ILE A 189 -7.14 9.87 -3.22
CA ILE A 189 -6.82 8.61 -3.91
C ILE A 189 -6.88 7.41 -2.95
N ILE A 190 -6.42 7.57 -1.70
CA ILE A 190 -6.54 6.52 -0.68
C ILE A 190 -8.01 6.24 -0.35
N VAL A 191 -8.86 7.27 -0.26
CA VAL A 191 -10.32 7.12 -0.09
C VAL A 191 -10.91 6.30 -1.24
N GLU A 192 -10.55 6.64 -2.48
CA GLU A 192 -11.02 5.91 -3.65
C GLU A 192 -10.54 4.46 -3.64
N ALA A 193 -9.28 4.22 -3.28
CA ALA A 193 -8.69 2.89 -3.19
C ALA A 193 -9.38 2.00 -2.14
N ILE A 194 -9.73 2.58 -0.98
CA ILE A 194 -10.47 1.86 0.09
C ILE A 194 -11.91 1.54 -0.35
N ARG A 195 -12.55 2.45 -1.09
CA ARG A 195 -13.92 2.24 -1.59
C ARG A 195 -14.00 1.27 -2.76
N HIS A 196 -12.90 1.09 -3.47
CA HIS A 196 -12.88 0.23 -4.65
C HIS A 196 -12.85 -1.25 -4.22
N PRO A 197 -13.79 -2.08 -4.69
CA PRO A 197 -13.86 -3.48 -4.27
C PRO A 197 -12.69 -4.30 -4.84
N GLY A 198 -12.05 -5.09 -4.00
CA GLY A 198 -10.94 -5.94 -4.36
C GLY A 198 -9.58 -5.31 -4.05
N PHE A 199 -8.52 -5.83 -4.67
CA PHE A 199 -7.15 -5.44 -4.37
C PHE A 199 -6.81 -4.10 -5.02
N SER A 200 -6.51 -3.12 -4.18
CA SER A 200 -6.09 -1.78 -4.57
C SER A 200 -4.60 -1.57 -4.32
N LEU A 201 -3.87 -1.11 -5.34
CA LEU A 201 -2.45 -0.75 -5.28
C LEU A 201 -2.29 0.76 -5.43
N VAL A 202 -1.72 1.40 -4.41
CA VAL A 202 -1.34 2.82 -4.43
C VAL A 202 0.17 2.94 -4.25
N GLN A 203 0.89 3.27 -5.31
CA GLN A 203 2.31 3.62 -5.26
C GLN A 203 2.44 5.08 -4.87
N VAL A 204 3.21 5.33 -3.81
CA VAL A 204 3.52 6.68 -3.33
C VAL A 204 4.98 6.98 -3.59
N LEU A 205 5.29 7.96 -4.40
CA LEU A 205 6.64 8.53 -4.48
C LEU A 205 6.94 9.24 -3.16
N SER A 206 7.66 8.55 -2.27
CA SER A 206 7.94 8.96 -0.89
C SER A 206 9.44 9.18 -0.71
N PRO A 207 9.95 10.41 -0.87
CA PRO A 207 11.39 10.67 -0.92
C PRO A 207 12.12 10.29 0.38
N CYS A 208 13.27 9.66 0.23
CA CYS A 208 14.23 9.38 1.30
C CYS A 208 15.34 10.44 1.30
N VAL A 209 15.11 11.56 1.95
CA VAL A 209 16.04 12.71 1.95
C VAL A 209 17.39 12.42 2.58
N THR A 210 17.56 11.33 3.31
CA THR A 210 18.80 10.95 3.99
C THR A 210 19.74 10.15 3.09
N PHE A 211 19.22 9.17 2.36
CA PHE A 211 20.01 8.27 1.51
C PHE A 211 19.85 8.56 0.01
N ARG A 212 18.84 9.32 -0.34
CA ARG A 212 18.53 9.81 -1.69
C ARG A 212 18.23 11.32 -1.64
N PRO A 213 19.21 12.17 -1.25
CA PRO A 213 18.97 13.60 -1.10
C PRO A 213 18.49 14.29 -2.37
N GLU A 214 18.85 13.75 -3.55
CA GLU A 214 18.38 14.21 -4.87
C GLU A 214 16.85 14.04 -5.03
N GLN A 215 16.23 13.18 -4.27
CA GLN A 215 14.77 13.01 -4.32
C GLN A 215 14.00 14.20 -3.72
N ALA A 216 14.69 15.13 -3.08
CA ALA A 216 14.08 16.42 -2.71
C ALA A 216 13.54 17.17 -3.93
N GLU A 217 14.10 16.94 -5.10
CA GLU A 217 13.67 17.53 -6.38
C GLU A 217 12.42 16.87 -6.95
N TRP A 218 12.00 15.72 -6.43
CA TRP A 218 10.80 15.02 -6.94
C TRP A 218 9.54 15.90 -6.92
N ARG A 219 9.41 16.79 -5.93
CA ARG A 219 8.30 17.76 -5.87
C ARG A 219 8.21 18.68 -7.10
N ASP A 220 9.35 18.93 -7.75
CA ASP A 220 9.46 19.86 -8.88
C ASP A 220 9.33 19.13 -10.25
N ILE A 221 9.63 17.83 -10.27
CA ILE A 221 9.57 17.01 -11.49
C ILE A 221 8.30 16.17 -11.62
N VAL A 222 7.58 15.91 -10.52
CA VAL A 222 6.27 15.23 -10.60
C VAL A 222 5.27 16.07 -11.37
N ARG A 223 4.49 15.41 -12.20
CA ARG A 223 3.45 16.02 -13.02
C ARG A 223 2.11 15.38 -12.70
N THR A 224 1.06 16.20 -12.60
CA THR A 224 -0.28 15.64 -12.51
C THR A 224 -0.62 14.93 -13.82
N ALA A 225 -0.95 13.65 -13.75
CA ALA A 225 -1.35 12.87 -14.90
C ALA A 225 -2.57 13.52 -15.58
N VAL A 226 -2.46 13.81 -16.88
CA VAL A 226 -3.50 14.51 -17.63
C VAL A 226 -4.67 13.59 -17.99
N VAL A 227 -4.39 12.27 -18.06
CA VAL A 227 -5.34 11.28 -18.57
C VAL A 227 -6.06 10.60 -17.43
N ASP A 228 -7.40 10.57 -17.49
CA ASP A 228 -8.21 9.83 -16.52
C ASP A 228 -7.95 8.32 -16.57
N TYR A 229 -8.44 7.61 -15.55
CA TYR A 229 -8.31 6.15 -15.47
C TYR A 229 -8.97 5.47 -16.68
N THR A 230 -8.57 4.23 -16.91
CA THR A 230 -9.22 3.33 -17.87
C THR A 230 -9.58 2.01 -17.16
N ASP A 231 -10.60 1.36 -17.63
CA ASP A 231 -10.99 -0.02 -17.28
C ASP A 231 -10.42 -1.06 -18.28
N ASP A 232 -9.84 -0.58 -19.38
CA ASP A 232 -9.12 -1.40 -20.36
C ASP A 232 -7.69 -1.66 -19.88
N ALA A 233 -7.41 -2.90 -19.49
CA ALA A 233 -6.10 -3.32 -18.98
C ALA A 233 -4.98 -3.18 -20.03
N ALA A 234 -5.26 -3.41 -21.32
CA ALA A 234 -4.26 -3.27 -22.39
C ALA A 234 -3.87 -1.80 -22.58
N ARG A 235 -4.86 -0.90 -22.53
CA ARG A 235 -4.64 0.55 -22.59
C ARG A 235 -3.85 1.03 -21.37
N ALA A 236 -4.20 0.55 -20.15
CA ALA A 236 -3.46 0.86 -18.94
C ALA A 236 -2.01 0.38 -19.01
N ALA A 237 -1.79 -0.86 -19.45
CA ALA A 237 -0.45 -1.44 -19.60
C ALA A 237 0.42 -0.61 -20.55
N ARG A 238 -0.11 -0.24 -21.71
CA ARG A 238 0.62 0.60 -22.68
C ARG A 238 1.04 1.93 -22.06
N ARG A 239 0.15 2.59 -21.32
CA ARG A 239 0.46 3.85 -20.63
C ARG A 239 1.56 3.67 -19.59
N LEU A 240 1.44 2.65 -18.74
CA LEU A 240 2.39 2.38 -17.66
C LEU A 240 3.78 1.98 -18.19
N MET A 241 3.85 1.27 -19.31
CA MET A 241 5.12 0.85 -19.93
C MET A 241 5.87 2.00 -20.63
N THR A 242 5.17 3.08 -20.97
CA THR A 242 5.77 4.28 -21.60
C THR A 242 5.91 5.45 -20.64
N ASP A 243 5.49 5.28 -19.39
CA ASP A 243 5.54 6.29 -18.34
C ASP A 243 6.93 6.33 -17.67
N ASP A 244 7.45 7.51 -17.43
CA ASP A 244 8.75 7.71 -16.76
C ASP A 244 8.67 7.60 -15.22
N GLY A 245 7.50 7.30 -14.67
CA GLY A 245 7.29 7.15 -13.23
C GLY A 245 6.88 8.42 -12.49
N PHE A 246 6.88 9.59 -13.13
CA PHE A 246 6.60 10.88 -12.48
C PHE A 246 5.23 11.48 -12.81
N ASN A 247 4.39 10.77 -13.57
CA ASN A 247 2.98 11.13 -13.74
C ASN A 247 2.17 10.61 -12.55
N VAL A 248 1.68 11.53 -11.70
CA VAL A 248 1.10 11.23 -10.37
C VAL A 248 -0.28 11.87 -10.19
N GLY A 249 -0.93 11.59 -9.08
CA GLY A 249 -2.14 12.27 -8.63
C GLY A 249 -3.42 11.84 -9.35
N LYS A 250 -3.38 10.74 -10.09
CA LYS A 250 -4.55 10.13 -10.75
C LYS A 250 -4.62 8.63 -10.47
N VAL A 251 -5.84 8.13 -10.47
CA VAL A 251 -6.10 6.70 -10.66
C VAL A 251 -5.79 6.35 -12.10
N LEU A 252 -5.03 5.28 -12.31
CA LEU A 252 -4.54 4.88 -13.63
C LEU A 252 -5.38 3.74 -14.22
N PHE A 253 -5.90 2.87 -13.33
CA PHE A 253 -6.73 1.74 -13.72
C PHE A 253 -7.79 1.44 -12.66
N LYS A 254 -9.03 1.17 -13.08
CA LYS A 254 -10.12 0.62 -12.25
C LYS A 254 -10.75 -0.54 -13.00
N GLY A 255 -10.52 -1.74 -12.49
CA GLY A 255 -11.18 -2.95 -12.99
C GLY A 255 -12.55 -3.16 -12.33
N SER A 256 -13.28 -4.10 -12.87
CA SER A 256 -14.64 -4.47 -12.40
C SER A 256 -14.70 -5.89 -11.81
N ARG A 257 -13.55 -6.54 -11.62
CA ARG A 257 -13.52 -7.90 -11.09
C ARG A 257 -14.02 -7.91 -9.64
N PRO A 258 -14.98 -8.78 -9.29
CA PRO A 258 -15.46 -8.86 -7.91
C PRO A 258 -14.34 -9.31 -6.97
N PRO A 259 -14.35 -8.84 -5.71
CA PRO A 259 -13.38 -9.27 -4.72
C PRO A 259 -13.56 -10.76 -4.40
N PHE A 260 -12.44 -11.45 -4.17
CA PHE A 260 -12.46 -12.81 -3.69
C PHE A 260 -13.04 -12.84 -2.27
N ARG A 261 -14.12 -13.57 -2.11
CA ARG A 261 -14.77 -13.87 -0.82
C ARG A 261 -14.96 -15.37 -0.75
N PRO A 262 -14.22 -16.09 0.11
CA PRO A 262 -14.48 -17.51 0.31
C PRO A 262 -15.85 -17.67 0.98
N GLU A 263 -16.65 -18.56 0.48
CA GLU A 263 -17.82 -19.04 1.18
C GLU A 263 -17.30 -19.99 2.27
N PHE A 264 -17.26 -19.51 3.50
CA PHE A 264 -17.13 -20.42 4.63
C PHE A 264 -18.51 -20.98 4.92
N GLU A 265 -18.72 -22.25 4.63
CA GLU A 265 -19.82 -22.96 5.26
C GLU A 265 -19.62 -22.80 6.78
N ASN A 266 -20.59 -22.16 7.43
CA ASN A 266 -20.66 -22.19 8.89
C ASN A 266 -20.85 -23.65 9.29
N SER A 267 -19.74 -24.37 9.41
CA SER A 267 -19.78 -25.65 10.07
C SER A 267 -20.09 -25.35 11.53
N ASN A 268 -21.34 -25.50 11.94
CA ASN A 268 -21.75 -25.53 13.34
C ASN A 268 -21.18 -26.77 14.06
N GLY A 269 -20.14 -27.39 13.49
CA GLY A 269 -19.44 -28.53 14.06
C GLY A 269 -18.57 -28.11 15.24
N SER A 270 -18.57 -28.90 16.28
CA SER A 270 -17.68 -28.75 17.42
C SER A 270 -16.22 -28.95 17.00
N ILE A 271 -15.27 -28.40 17.77
CA ILE A 271 -13.82 -28.64 17.57
C ILE A 271 -13.54 -30.14 17.50
N ALA A 272 -14.21 -30.94 18.34
CA ALA A 272 -14.07 -32.41 18.36
C ALA A 272 -14.49 -33.09 17.05
N GLU A 273 -15.53 -32.57 16.35
CA GLU A 273 -15.94 -33.07 15.03
C GLU A 273 -14.92 -32.69 13.95
N LEU A 274 -14.31 -31.50 14.07
CA LEU A 274 -13.24 -31.07 13.18
C LEU A 274 -11.98 -31.95 13.39
N GLU A 275 -11.58 -32.17 14.63
CA GLU A 275 -10.48 -33.07 14.98
C GLU A 275 -10.70 -34.49 14.48
N ALA A 276 -11.92 -35.05 14.63
CA ALA A 276 -12.27 -36.35 14.12
C ALA A 276 -12.18 -36.48 12.59
N ARG A 277 -12.39 -35.40 11.85
CA ARG A 277 -12.25 -35.38 10.36
C ARG A 277 -10.81 -35.44 9.90
N PHE A 278 -9.86 -35.04 10.72
CA PHE A 278 -8.42 -35.02 10.44
C PHE A 278 -7.62 -36.07 11.24
N ALA A 279 -8.28 -36.81 12.14
CA ALA A 279 -7.66 -37.97 12.77
C ALA A 279 -7.51 -39.10 11.72
N LEU A 280 -6.28 -39.55 11.48
CA LEU A 280 -5.90 -40.68 10.64
C LEU A 280 -6.13 -42.00 11.37
#